data_7f035c9cc1706a7cc3c144da713812f0
#
_entry.id   7f035c9cc1706a7cc3c144da713812f0
#
_cell.length_a   1.000
_cell.length_b   1.000
_cell.length_c   1.000
_cell.angle_alpha   90.00
_cell.angle_beta   90.00
_cell.angle_gamma   90.00
#
_symmetry.space_group_name_H-M   'P 1'
#
loop_
_entity.id
_entity.type
_entity.pdbx_description
1 polymer ?
#
loop_
_entity_poly.entity_id
_entity_poly.type
_entity_poly.pdbx_seq_one_letter_code
_entity_poly.pdbx_strand_id
1 'polypeptide(L)'
;MTLPAWLHNVLPDWILAQVDALAVPAWVQLMADSFWPLLHAGLVFTVPLTLMSFALGLALAFVVALIRLFGPAPLVALVRFYVWLIRGTPLLVQLFVIFYGLPSVGVVLDPLPAALIGFTLNVGAYNSEVIRGAIESISRGQWEAAYSLSMTRAQALRRTVLPQAARVAVPPLSNSFIALVKDTSLAAVLTVPEIFQAAQRIAAVTYEPLILYTEAALIYLVFSSVLSAAQVRLERRFGQHAVFSEKNR
;
A
#
# COMPACT_ATOMS: atom_id res chain seq x y z
N MET A 1 33.80 15.26 7.34
CA MET A 1 35.25 15.01 7.10
C MET A 1 35.95 15.34 8.40
N THR A 2 36.29 14.34 9.20
CA THR A 2 37.08 14.56 10.41
C THR A 2 38.52 14.87 9.99
N LEU A 3 39.05 15.98 10.47
CA LEU A 3 40.44 16.35 10.19
C LEU A 3 41.36 15.19 10.68
N PRO A 4 42.44 14.89 9.93
CA PRO A 4 43.44 13.94 10.39
C PRO A 4 44.03 14.36 11.72
N ALA A 5 44.27 13.41 12.64
CA ALA A 5 44.72 13.65 14.02
C ALA A 5 45.97 14.49 14.14
N TRP A 6 46.86 14.48 13.14
CA TRP A 6 48.06 15.31 13.12
C TRP A 6 47.79 16.79 12.95
N LEU A 7 46.64 17.23 12.34
CA LEU A 7 46.25 18.64 12.19
C LEU A 7 45.80 19.25 13.52
N HIS A 8 45.26 18.43 14.45
CA HIS A 8 44.88 18.90 15.79
C HIS A 8 46.08 19.36 16.62
N ASN A 9 47.30 18.88 16.30
CA ASN A 9 48.51 19.27 16.99
C ASN A 9 49.23 20.48 16.37
N VAL A 10 48.79 20.94 15.20
CA VAL A 10 49.49 21.99 14.43
C VAL A 10 48.64 23.27 14.28
N LEU A 11 47.32 23.13 14.30
CA LEU A 11 46.40 24.26 14.11
C LEU A 11 45.99 24.88 15.46
N PRO A 12 45.95 26.22 15.57
CA PRO A 12 45.40 26.91 16.71
C PRO A 12 43.94 26.58 16.96
N ASP A 13 43.50 26.57 18.22
CA ASP A 13 42.12 26.20 18.64
C ASP A 13 41.05 27.02 17.93
N TRP A 14 41.28 28.27 17.60
CA TRP A 14 40.32 29.10 16.90
C TRP A 14 40.12 28.71 15.41
N ILE A 15 41.16 28.13 14.76
CA ILE A 15 41.03 27.56 13.40
C ILE A 15 40.29 26.23 13.48
N LEU A 16 40.61 25.38 14.45
CA LEU A 16 39.91 24.11 14.68
C LEU A 16 38.43 24.37 14.95
N ALA A 17 38.10 25.35 15.80
CA ALA A 17 36.69 25.74 16.06
C ALA A 17 35.94 26.24 14.82
N GLN A 18 36.63 26.96 13.90
CA GLN A 18 36.01 27.37 12.63
C GLN A 18 35.84 26.23 11.63
N VAL A 19 36.77 25.30 11.57
CA VAL A 19 36.66 24.10 10.72
C VAL A 19 35.56 23.14 11.25
N ASP A 20 35.48 23.00 12.57
CA ASP A 20 34.41 22.22 13.20
C ASP A 20 33.03 22.86 13.03
N ALA A 21 32.96 24.20 13.00
CA ALA A 21 31.73 24.95 12.68
C ALA A 21 31.32 24.84 11.20
N LEU A 22 32.26 24.52 10.30
CA LEU A 22 31.98 24.21 8.89
C LEU A 22 31.76 22.73 8.63
N ALA A 23 32.00 21.87 9.63
CA ALA A 23 31.77 20.44 9.52
C ALA A 23 30.27 20.18 9.40
N VAL A 24 29.89 19.43 8.39
CA VAL A 24 28.51 18.96 8.23
C VAL A 24 28.13 18.14 9.47
N PRO A 25 27.03 18.47 10.17
CA PRO A 25 26.62 17.73 11.35
C PRO A 25 26.55 16.22 11.10
N ALA A 26 26.96 15.41 12.06
CA ALA A 26 27.03 13.95 11.92
C ALA A 26 25.67 13.33 11.49
N TRP A 27 24.57 13.89 11.97
CA TRP A 27 23.24 13.46 11.57
C TRP A 27 22.92 13.71 10.08
N VAL A 28 23.44 14.80 9.48
CA VAL A 28 23.29 15.10 8.05
C VAL A 28 24.11 14.13 7.21
N GLN A 29 25.33 13.80 7.66
CA GLN A 29 26.16 12.79 6.99
C GLN A 29 25.48 11.42 7.03
N LEU A 30 24.95 11.02 8.19
CA LEU A 30 24.22 9.77 8.34
C LEU A 30 23.02 9.69 7.39
N MET A 31 22.21 10.76 7.30
CA MET A 31 21.07 10.81 6.35
C MET A 31 21.53 10.73 4.90
N ALA A 32 22.63 11.41 4.54
CA ALA A 32 23.15 11.33 3.18
C ALA A 32 23.64 9.92 2.81
N ASP A 33 24.29 9.24 3.77
CA ASP A 33 24.81 7.87 3.57
C ASP A 33 23.70 6.82 3.55
N SER A 34 22.63 7.00 4.33
CA SER A 34 21.49 6.09 4.42
C SER A 34 20.43 6.30 3.34
N PHE A 35 20.36 7.51 2.75
CA PHE A 35 19.32 7.85 1.78
C PHE A 35 19.22 6.87 0.60
N TRP A 36 20.37 6.59 -0.04
CA TRP A 36 20.37 5.68 -1.20
C TRP A 36 20.01 4.24 -0.83
N PRO A 37 20.58 3.63 0.22
CA PRO A 37 20.13 2.34 0.72
C PRO A 37 18.63 2.24 0.99
N LEU A 38 18.04 3.24 1.66
CA LEU A 38 16.61 3.26 1.96
C LEU A 38 15.77 3.43 0.68
N LEU A 39 16.14 4.35 -0.19
CA LEU A 39 15.46 4.58 -1.47
C LEU A 39 15.52 3.33 -2.36
N HIS A 40 16.68 2.69 -2.45
CA HIS A 40 16.86 1.43 -3.19
C HIS A 40 15.96 0.32 -2.64
N ALA A 41 15.91 0.15 -1.31
CA ALA A 41 15.00 -0.79 -0.65
C ALA A 41 13.52 -0.50 -1.02
N GLY A 42 13.16 0.78 -1.07
CA GLY A 42 11.84 1.23 -1.50
C GLY A 42 11.51 0.83 -2.94
N LEU A 43 12.43 1.08 -3.86
CA LEU A 43 12.22 0.79 -5.29
C LEU A 43 12.23 -0.71 -5.60
N VAL A 44 13.07 -1.49 -4.91
CA VAL A 44 13.26 -2.92 -5.20
C VAL A 44 12.27 -3.81 -4.45
N PHE A 45 11.84 -3.42 -3.25
CA PHE A 45 10.97 -4.25 -2.41
C PHE A 45 9.61 -3.60 -2.15
N THR A 46 9.55 -2.37 -1.63
CA THR A 46 8.28 -1.70 -1.29
C THR A 46 7.38 -1.55 -2.52
N VAL A 47 7.91 -1.00 -3.62
CA VAL A 47 7.11 -0.76 -4.83
C VAL A 47 6.63 -2.07 -5.47
N PRO A 48 7.49 -3.07 -5.77
CA PRO A 48 7.01 -4.33 -6.34
C PRO A 48 6.04 -5.08 -5.42
N LEU A 49 6.31 -5.14 -4.12
CA LEU A 49 5.41 -5.78 -3.16
C LEU A 49 4.03 -5.11 -3.16
N THR A 50 3.99 -3.77 -3.16
CA THR A 50 2.73 -3.01 -3.24
C THR A 50 1.98 -3.33 -4.54
N LEU A 51 2.66 -3.23 -5.70
CA LEU A 51 2.03 -3.46 -7.00
C LEU A 51 1.48 -4.87 -7.15
N MET A 52 2.28 -5.87 -6.77
CA MET A 52 1.87 -7.29 -6.86
C MET A 52 0.72 -7.59 -5.90
N SER A 53 0.84 -7.18 -4.63
CA SER A 53 -0.21 -7.40 -3.62
C SER A 53 -1.51 -6.70 -4.00
N PHE A 54 -1.43 -5.47 -4.52
CA PHE A 54 -2.62 -4.74 -4.94
C PHE A 54 -3.28 -5.37 -6.17
N ALA A 55 -2.51 -5.75 -7.18
CA ALA A 55 -3.04 -6.38 -8.39
C ALA A 55 -3.73 -7.72 -8.08
N LEU A 56 -3.06 -8.60 -7.33
CA LEU A 56 -3.62 -9.89 -6.92
C LEU A 56 -4.81 -9.70 -5.97
N GLY A 57 -4.69 -8.79 -5.00
CA GLY A 57 -5.75 -8.46 -4.06
C GLY A 57 -6.98 -7.85 -4.74
N LEU A 58 -6.79 -6.99 -5.74
CA LEU A 58 -7.90 -6.42 -6.51
C LEU A 58 -8.62 -7.49 -7.34
N ALA A 59 -7.89 -8.41 -7.97
CA ALA A 59 -8.47 -9.56 -8.67
C ALA A 59 -9.29 -10.44 -7.72
N LEU A 60 -8.74 -10.75 -6.53
CA LEU A 60 -9.45 -11.48 -5.48
C LEU A 60 -10.69 -10.70 -5.00
N ALA A 61 -10.56 -9.39 -4.76
CA ALA A 61 -11.65 -8.52 -4.34
C ALA A 61 -12.83 -8.54 -5.33
N PHE A 62 -12.53 -8.49 -6.64
CA PHE A 62 -13.53 -8.54 -7.69
C PHE A 62 -14.29 -9.89 -7.68
N VAL A 63 -13.57 -11.00 -7.59
CA VAL A 63 -14.17 -12.34 -7.50
C VAL A 63 -15.05 -12.46 -6.25
N VAL A 64 -14.52 -12.05 -5.08
CA VAL A 64 -15.27 -12.09 -3.81
C VAL A 64 -16.52 -11.22 -3.88
N ALA A 65 -16.45 -10.01 -4.44
CA ALA A 65 -17.59 -9.12 -4.60
C ALA A 65 -18.68 -9.74 -5.50
N LEU A 66 -18.29 -10.33 -6.64
CA LEU A 66 -19.24 -11.01 -7.54
C LEU A 66 -19.89 -12.23 -6.90
N ILE A 67 -19.12 -13.06 -6.17
CA ILE A 67 -19.68 -14.20 -5.44
C ILE A 67 -20.71 -13.72 -4.41
N ARG A 68 -20.43 -12.66 -3.68
CA ARG A 68 -21.36 -12.12 -2.67
C ARG A 68 -22.63 -11.56 -3.25
N LEU A 69 -22.57 -11.01 -4.47
CA LEU A 69 -23.74 -10.42 -5.16
C LEU A 69 -24.59 -11.46 -5.92
N PHE A 70 -23.93 -12.49 -6.47
CA PHE A 70 -24.55 -13.34 -7.47
C PHE A 70 -24.30 -14.84 -7.26
N GLY A 71 -23.47 -15.22 -6.29
CA GLY A 71 -23.05 -16.58 -6.06
C GLY A 71 -24.10 -17.44 -5.34
N PRO A 72 -23.94 -18.77 -5.37
CA PRO A 72 -24.75 -19.69 -4.60
C PRO A 72 -24.46 -19.58 -3.09
N ALA A 73 -25.47 -19.86 -2.28
CA ALA A 73 -25.42 -19.67 -0.82
C ALA A 73 -24.17 -20.25 -0.12
N PRO A 74 -23.68 -21.46 -0.43
CA PRO A 74 -22.48 -22.00 0.21
C PRO A 74 -21.21 -21.16 -0.07
N LEU A 75 -21.03 -20.73 -1.32
CA LEU A 75 -19.88 -19.86 -1.68
C LEU A 75 -20.00 -18.48 -1.03
N VAL A 76 -21.22 -17.93 -0.98
CA VAL A 76 -21.48 -16.67 -0.28
C VAL A 76 -21.12 -16.78 1.20
N ALA A 77 -21.47 -17.89 1.86
CA ALA A 77 -21.12 -18.12 3.27
C ALA A 77 -19.60 -18.18 3.46
N LEU A 78 -18.89 -18.91 2.59
CA LEU A 78 -17.43 -19.04 2.64
C LEU A 78 -16.72 -17.67 2.49
N VAL A 79 -17.09 -16.90 1.45
CA VAL A 79 -16.44 -15.59 1.23
C VAL A 79 -16.84 -14.56 2.28
N ARG A 80 -18.05 -14.65 2.88
CA ARG A 80 -18.41 -13.81 4.04
C ARG A 80 -17.55 -14.13 5.24
N PHE A 81 -17.30 -15.41 5.52
CA PHE A 81 -16.42 -15.84 6.59
C PHE A 81 -15.00 -15.30 6.38
N TYR A 82 -14.45 -15.44 5.16
CA TYR A 82 -13.15 -14.88 4.79
C TYR A 82 -13.09 -13.37 5.05
N VAL A 83 -14.05 -12.60 4.53
CA VAL A 83 -14.09 -11.15 4.70
C VAL A 83 -14.23 -10.76 6.17
N TRP A 84 -15.08 -11.45 6.93
CA TRP A 84 -15.24 -11.24 8.36
C TRP A 84 -13.93 -11.50 9.13
N LEU A 85 -13.27 -12.63 8.86
CA LEU A 85 -12.02 -13.02 9.51
C LEU A 85 -10.91 -11.97 9.25
N ILE A 86 -10.68 -11.65 7.98
CA ILE A 86 -9.57 -10.76 7.58
C ILE A 86 -9.82 -9.31 8.04
N ARG A 87 -11.05 -8.82 7.95
CA ARG A 87 -11.36 -7.45 8.40
C ARG A 87 -11.54 -7.34 9.92
N GLY A 88 -11.79 -8.45 10.60
CA GLY A 88 -11.92 -8.51 12.04
C GLY A 88 -10.61 -8.71 12.81
N THR A 89 -9.49 -8.93 12.11
CA THR A 89 -8.17 -9.17 12.72
C THR A 89 -7.14 -8.15 12.25
N PRO A 90 -6.15 -7.75 13.08
CA PRO A 90 -5.08 -6.84 12.66
C PRO A 90 -4.20 -7.45 11.57
N LEU A 91 -3.86 -6.67 10.55
CA LEU A 91 -2.98 -7.11 9.46
C LEU A 91 -1.63 -7.63 9.98
N LEU A 92 -1.04 -6.96 10.98
CA LEU A 92 0.20 -7.41 11.60
C LEU A 92 0.09 -8.85 12.14
N VAL A 93 -1.02 -9.17 12.83
CA VAL A 93 -1.26 -10.52 13.37
C VAL A 93 -1.42 -11.53 12.24
N GLN A 94 -2.10 -11.16 11.15
CA GLN A 94 -2.22 -12.03 9.96
C GLN A 94 -0.86 -12.38 9.38
N LEU A 95 0.04 -11.39 9.25
CA LEU A 95 1.41 -11.59 8.79
C LEU A 95 2.18 -12.55 9.72
N PHE A 96 2.07 -12.37 11.05
CA PHE A 96 2.70 -13.27 12.01
C PHE A 96 2.16 -14.70 11.91
N VAL A 97 0.86 -14.89 11.77
CA VAL A 97 0.26 -16.23 11.60
C VAL A 97 0.76 -16.89 10.31
N ILE A 98 0.83 -16.15 9.20
CA ILE A 98 1.30 -16.69 7.92
C ILE A 98 2.78 -17.07 7.98
N PHE A 99 3.63 -16.24 8.56
CA PHE A 99 5.07 -16.45 8.51
C PHE A 99 5.60 -17.33 9.66
N TYR A 100 5.17 -17.07 10.89
CA TYR A 100 5.64 -17.79 12.07
C TYR A 100 4.69 -18.92 12.51
N GLY A 101 3.41 -18.84 12.17
CA GLY A 101 2.41 -19.82 12.58
C GLY A 101 2.34 -21.04 11.65
N LEU A 102 2.33 -20.84 10.32
CA LEU A 102 2.19 -21.94 9.36
C LEU A 102 3.32 -23.00 9.42
N PRO A 103 4.57 -22.68 9.78
CA PRO A 103 5.60 -23.70 9.97
C PRO A 103 5.24 -24.79 10.99
N SER A 104 4.40 -24.48 11.99
CA SER A 104 3.95 -25.49 12.97
C SER A 104 3.08 -26.59 12.36
N VAL A 105 2.48 -26.33 11.18
CA VAL A 105 1.70 -27.33 10.41
C VAL A 105 2.43 -27.77 9.12
N GLY A 106 3.73 -27.52 9.03
CA GLY A 106 4.60 -28.00 7.95
C GLY A 106 4.67 -27.07 6.71
N VAL A 107 4.06 -25.89 6.75
CA VAL A 107 4.10 -24.93 5.62
C VAL A 107 5.11 -23.82 5.95
N VAL A 108 6.27 -23.89 5.32
CA VAL A 108 7.34 -22.89 5.47
C VAL A 108 7.36 -21.99 4.24
N LEU A 109 7.26 -20.69 4.46
CA LEU A 109 7.29 -19.67 3.40
C LEU A 109 8.49 -18.74 3.61
N ASP A 110 9.10 -18.30 2.51
CA ASP A 110 10.05 -17.20 2.56
C ASP A 110 9.35 -15.87 2.93
N PRO A 111 10.07 -14.89 3.49
CA PRO A 111 9.51 -13.62 3.94
C PRO A 111 8.68 -12.88 2.89
N LEU A 112 9.19 -12.76 1.66
CA LEU A 112 8.52 -12.00 0.60
C LEU A 112 7.21 -12.66 0.11
N PRO A 113 7.17 -13.98 -0.20
CA PRO A 113 5.92 -14.71 -0.47
C PRO A 113 4.91 -14.62 0.69
N ALA A 114 5.36 -14.75 1.94
CA ALA A 114 4.48 -14.65 3.11
C ALA A 114 3.83 -13.26 3.21
N ALA A 115 4.62 -12.20 3.04
CA ALA A 115 4.13 -10.83 3.00
C ALA A 115 3.15 -10.62 1.83
N LEU A 116 3.49 -11.10 0.62
CA LEU A 116 2.65 -11.00 -0.58
C LEU A 116 1.27 -11.65 -0.34
N ILE A 117 1.23 -12.85 0.24
CA ILE A 117 -0.02 -13.54 0.57
C ILE A 117 -0.84 -12.73 1.58
N GLY A 118 -0.22 -12.29 2.68
CA GLY A 118 -0.91 -11.52 3.72
C GLY A 118 -1.53 -10.23 3.20
N PHE A 119 -0.76 -9.43 2.45
CA PHE A 119 -1.27 -8.21 1.84
C PHE A 119 -2.35 -8.48 0.77
N THR A 120 -2.18 -9.51 -0.06
CA THR A 120 -3.17 -9.91 -1.07
C THR A 120 -4.51 -10.26 -0.42
N LEU A 121 -4.50 -11.06 0.64
CA LEU A 121 -5.70 -11.42 1.38
C LEU A 121 -6.35 -10.19 2.04
N ASN A 122 -5.55 -9.31 2.61
CA ASN A 122 -6.05 -8.10 3.25
C ASN A 122 -6.71 -7.17 2.22
N VAL A 123 -5.99 -6.81 1.15
CA VAL A 123 -6.50 -5.98 0.03
C VAL A 123 -7.75 -6.61 -0.57
N GLY A 124 -7.76 -7.93 -0.77
CA GLY A 124 -8.90 -8.68 -1.31
C GLY A 124 -10.16 -8.52 -0.46
N ALA A 125 -10.03 -8.66 0.86
CA ALA A 125 -11.16 -8.55 1.76
C ALA A 125 -11.72 -7.11 1.84
N TYR A 126 -10.84 -6.11 2.04
CA TYR A 126 -11.27 -4.72 2.15
C TYR A 126 -11.85 -4.18 0.84
N ASN A 127 -11.17 -4.40 -0.28
CA ASN A 127 -11.61 -3.88 -1.57
C ASN A 127 -12.80 -4.63 -2.16
N SER A 128 -13.09 -5.87 -1.72
CA SER A 128 -14.33 -6.56 -2.10
C SER A 128 -15.57 -5.80 -1.62
N GLU A 129 -15.53 -5.18 -0.45
CA GLU A 129 -16.63 -4.35 0.07
C GLU A 129 -16.77 -3.06 -0.73
N VAL A 130 -15.64 -2.44 -1.13
CA VAL A 130 -15.63 -1.25 -1.97
C VAL A 130 -16.31 -1.55 -3.32
N ILE A 131 -15.89 -2.63 -3.98
CA ILE A 131 -16.45 -3.03 -5.28
C ILE A 131 -17.93 -3.41 -5.15
N ARG A 132 -18.30 -4.17 -4.13
CA ARG A 132 -19.69 -4.55 -3.86
C ARG A 132 -20.56 -3.33 -3.64
N GLY A 133 -20.13 -2.40 -2.77
CA GLY A 133 -20.86 -1.16 -2.49
C GLY A 133 -21.00 -0.27 -3.73
N ALA A 134 -19.96 -0.19 -4.57
CA ALA A 134 -20.01 0.55 -5.83
C ALA A 134 -21.02 -0.07 -6.82
N ILE A 135 -21.11 -1.39 -6.92
CA ILE A 135 -22.11 -2.07 -7.78
C ILE A 135 -23.53 -1.84 -7.23
N GLU A 136 -23.71 -1.95 -5.91
CA GLU A 136 -25.01 -1.76 -5.26
C GLU A 136 -25.50 -0.30 -5.30
N SER A 137 -24.59 0.68 -5.42
CA SER A 137 -24.94 2.10 -5.54
C SER A 137 -25.58 2.47 -6.86
N ILE A 138 -25.44 1.61 -7.89
CA ILE A 138 -26.06 1.88 -9.19
C ILE A 138 -27.58 1.69 -9.11
N SER A 139 -28.31 2.70 -9.52
CA SER A 139 -29.76 2.76 -9.40
C SER A 139 -30.44 1.58 -10.10
N ARG A 140 -31.54 1.09 -9.53
CA ARG A 140 -32.36 0.00 -10.12
C ARG A 140 -32.84 0.34 -11.54
N GLY A 141 -33.14 1.60 -11.81
CA GLY A 141 -33.53 2.03 -13.16
C GLY A 141 -32.50 1.76 -14.23
N GLN A 142 -31.20 1.75 -13.91
CA GLN A 142 -30.14 1.37 -14.86
C GLN A 142 -30.20 -0.14 -15.20
N TRP A 143 -30.53 -0.97 -14.24
CA TRP A 143 -30.74 -2.40 -14.45
C TRP A 143 -32.02 -2.66 -15.26
N GLU A 144 -33.11 -1.99 -14.90
CA GLU A 144 -34.40 -2.10 -15.58
C GLU A 144 -34.32 -1.65 -17.04
N ALA A 145 -33.65 -0.52 -17.30
CA ALA A 145 -33.38 -0.04 -18.65
C ALA A 145 -32.58 -1.06 -19.49
N ALA A 146 -31.56 -1.67 -18.91
CA ALA A 146 -30.80 -2.71 -19.58
C ALA A 146 -31.64 -3.95 -19.89
N TYR A 147 -32.52 -4.37 -18.98
CA TYR A 147 -33.42 -5.49 -19.21
C TYR A 147 -34.49 -5.19 -20.24
N SER A 148 -34.98 -3.95 -20.30
CA SER A 148 -35.92 -3.50 -21.35
C SER A 148 -35.32 -3.56 -22.77
N LEU A 149 -33.98 -3.48 -22.86
CA LEU A 149 -33.23 -3.74 -24.09
C LEU A 149 -32.89 -5.23 -24.31
N SER A 150 -33.61 -6.14 -23.63
CA SER A 150 -33.42 -7.59 -23.71
C SER A 150 -32.00 -8.06 -23.33
N MET A 151 -31.26 -7.29 -22.53
CA MET A 151 -29.94 -7.71 -22.03
C MET A 151 -30.09 -8.82 -20.98
N THR A 152 -29.25 -9.84 -21.08
CA THR A 152 -29.09 -10.80 -19.99
C THR A 152 -28.46 -10.12 -18.77
N ARG A 153 -28.58 -10.73 -17.57
CA ARG A 153 -27.98 -10.19 -16.33
C ARG A 153 -26.48 -9.93 -16.48
N ALA A 154 -25.75 -10.83 -17.12
CA ALA A 154 -24.31 -10.68 -17.37
C ALA A 154 -24.02 -9.52 -18.35
N GLN A 155 -24.84 -9.33 -19.38
CA GLN A 155 -24.71 -8.21 -20.32
C GLN A 155 -25.01 -6.89 -19.63
N ALA A 156 -26.09 -6.80 -18.85
CA ALA A 156 -26.46 -5.62 -18.07
C ALA A 156 -25.33 -5.25 -17.08
N LEU A 157 -24.81 -6.23 -16.34
CA LEU A 157 -23.68 -6.03 -15.44
C LEU A 157 -22.46 -5.47 -16.19
N ARG A 158 -22.02 -6.15 -17.26
CA ARG A 158 -20.76 -5.81 -17.96
C ARG A 158 -20.86 -4.50 -18.75
N ARG A 159 -22.00 -4.24 -19.42
CA ARG A 159 -22.13 -3.11 -20.35
C ARG A 159 -22.69 -1.85 -19.72
N THR A 160 -23.52 -1.98 -18.67
CA THR A 160 -24.23 -0.85 -18.07
C THR A 160 -23.73 -0.55 -16.66
N VAL A 161 -23.67 -1.56 -15.79
CA VAL A 161 -23.43 -1.38 -14.35
C VAL A 161 -21.94 -1.22 -14.03
N LEU A 162 -21.09 -2.17 -14.47
CA LEU A 162 -19.67 -2.13 -14.14
C LEU A 162 -18.95 -0.85 -14.61
N PRO A 163 -19.21 -0.29 -15.81
CA PRO A 163 -18.59 0.97 -16.21
C PRO A 163 -18.98 2.16 -15.30
N GLN A 164 -20.21 2.16 -14.78
CA GLN A 164 -20.66 3.18 -13.82
C GLN A 164 -20.10 2.91 -12.42
N ALA A 165 -20.18 1.67 -11.94
CA ALA A 165 -19.64 1.26 -10.65
C ALA A 165 -18.13 1.50 -10.56
N ALA A 166 -17.37 1.29 -11.64
CA ALA A 166 -15.93 1.57 -11.69
C ALA A 166 -15.63 3.04 -11.37
N ARG A 167 -16.43 3.99 -11.83
CA ARG A 167 -16.26 5.41 -11.51
C ARG A 167 -16.43 5.69 -10.01
N VAL A 168 -17.38 5.00 -9.37
CA VAL A 168 -17.63 5.10 -7.94
C VAL A 168 -16.53 4.41 -7.12
N ALA A 169 -15.99 3.28 -7.63
CA ALA A 169 -15.00 2.49 -6.94
C ALA A 169 -13.57 3.07 -7.03
N VAL A 170 -13.23 3.78 -8.12
CA VAL A 170 -11.85 4.28 -8.36
C VAL A 170 -11.30 5.13 -7.21
N PRO A 171 -12.01 6.15 -6.65
CA PRO A 171 -11.44 6.93 -5.56
C PRO A 171 -11.10 6.10 -4.31
N PRO A 172 -12.01 5.28 -3.73
CA PRO A 172 -11.67 4.47 -2.56
C PRO A 172 -10.61 3.39 -2.86
N LEU A 173 -10.58 2.80 -4.06
CA LEU A 173 -9.53 1.86 -4.46
C LEU A 173 -8.15 2.54 -4.55
N SER A 174 -8.09 3.76 -5.08
CA SER A 174 -6.86 4.55 -5.12
C SER A 174 -6.35 4.88 -3.72
N ASN A 175 -7.26 5.24 -2.79
CA ASN A 175 -6.91 5.45 -1.38
C ASN A 175 -6.36 4.16 -0.74
N SER A 176 -6.97 3.00 -1.03
CA SER A 176 -6.50 1.69 -0.57
C SER A 176 -5.09 1.38 -1.09
N PHE A 177 -4.79 1.72 -2.35
CA PHE A 177 -3.46 1.56 -2.92
C PHE A 177 -2.40 2.41 -2.20
N ILE A 178 -2.69 3.70 -1.94
CA ILE A 178 -1.79 4.61 -1.22
C ILE A 178 -1.58 4.14 0.23
N ALA A 179 -2.63 3.63 0.88
CA ALA A 179 -2.53 3.04 2.22
C ALA A 179 -1.59 1.83 2.21
N LEU A 180 -1.74 0.93 1.23
CA LEU A 180 -0.93 -0.28 1.10
C LEU A 180 0.57 0.03 1.00
N VAL A 181 0.97 1.10 0.29
CA VAL A 181 2.39 1.52 0.23
C VAL A 181 2.98 1.71 1.62
N LYS A 182 2.21 2.30 2.55
CA LYS A 182 2.65 2.50 3.94
C LYS A 182 2.55 1.22 4.76
N ASP A 183 1.52 0.41 4.51
CA ASP A 183 1.30 -0.86 5.21
C ASP A 183 2.40 -1.89 4.89
N THR A 184 3.10 -1.75 3.74
CA THR A 184 4.27 -2.61 3.46
C THR A 184 5.37 -2.50 4.50
N SER A 185 5.44 -1.42 5.29
CA SER A 185 6.34 -1.30 6.43
C SER A 185 6.14 -2.41 7.47
N LEU A 186 4.94 -2.99 7.55
CA LEU A 186 4.68 -4.15 8.43
C LEU A 186 5.43 -5.41 7.97
N ALA A 187 5.87 -5.48 6.71
CA ALA A 187 6.68 -6.61 6.25
C ALA A 187 8.09 -6.65 6.85
N ALA A 188 8.52 -5.56 7.48
CA ALA A 188 9.77 -5.52 8.27
C ALA A 188 9.79 -6.58 9.37
N VAL A 189 8.65 -6.90 9.99
CA VAL A 189 8.56 -7.94 11.04
C VAL A 189 8.80 -9.36 10.49
N LEU A 190 8.65 -9.55 9.17
CA LEU A 190 8.98 -10.77 8.45
C LEU A 190 10.39 -10.73 7.86
N THR A 191 11.17 -9.73 8.20
CA THR A 191 12.52 -9.49 7.66
C THR A 191 12.58 -9.20 6.15
N VAL A 192 11.49 -8.78 5.53
CA VAL A 192 11.50 -8.29 4.14
C VAL A 192 12.32 -7.00 4.09
N PRO A 193 13.37 -6.90 3.25
CA PRO A 193 14.29 -5.75 3.25
C PRO A 193 13.70 -4.53 2.51
N GLU A 194 12.50 -4.11 2.93
CA GLU A 194 11.84 -2.89 2.46
C GLU A 194 12.38 -1.64 3.20
N ILE A 195 11.82 -0.45 2.95
CA ILE A 195 12.34 0.84 3.48
C ILE A 195 12.53 0.80 5.00
N PHE A 196 11.49 0.39 5.75
CA PHE A 196 11.55 0.46 7.21
C PHE A 196 12.52 -0.56 7.81
N GLN A 197 12.55 -1.78 7.26
CA GLN A 197 13.51 -2.80 7.66
C GLN A 197 14.95 -2.39 7.34
N ALA A 198 15.19 -1.72 6.21
CA ALA A 198 16.50 -1.17 5.88
C ALA A 198 16.93 -0.10 6.91
N ALA A 199 16.01 0.81 7.28
CA ALA A 199 16.25 1.79 8.35
C ALA A 199 16.54 1.13 9.70
N GLN A 200 15.80 0.09 10.09
CA GLN A 200 16.02 -0.67 11.31
C GLN A 200 17.43 -1.31 11.36
N ARG A 201 17.87 -1.88 10.24
CA ARG A 201 19.21 -2.50 10.13
C ARG A 201 20.33 -1.48 10.31
N ILE A 202 20.21 -0.28 9.72
CA ILE A 202 21.20 0.79 9.90
C ILE A 202 21.13 1.32 11.33
N ALA A 203 19.93 1.55 11.87
CA ALA A 203 19.74 2.01 13.24
C ALA A 203 20.33 1.05 14.29
N ALA A 204 20.31 -0.25 14.04
CA ALA A 204 20.87 -1.26 14.93
C ALA A 204 22.39 -1.18 15.08
N VAL A 205 23.09 -0.62 14.10
CA VAL A 205 24.56 -0.47 14.13
C VAL A 205 25.02 0.97 14.43
N THR A 206 24.19 1.98 14.11
CA THR A 206 24.52 3.38 14.36
C THR A 206 23.99 3.91 15.68
N TYR A 207 22.99 3.22 16.27
CA TYR A 207 22.26 3.63 17.48
C TYR A 207 21.53 4.99 17.34
N GLU A 208 21.16 5.37 16.09
CA GLU A 208 20.48 6.63 15.75
C GLU A 208 19.07 6.38 15.18
N PRO A 209 18.14 5.74 15.93
CA PRO A 209 16.83 5.37 15.42
C PRO A 209 15.96 6.56 15.06
N LEU A 210 16.07 7.69 15.79
CA LEU A 210 15.27 8.88 15.53
C LEU A 210 15.55 9.44 14.12
N ILE A 211 16.82 9.54 13.74
CA ILE A 211 17.24 10.08 12.46
C ILE A 211 16.77 9.16 11.34
N LEU A 212 17.07 7.87 11.43
CA LEU A 212 16.81 6.88 10.38
C LEU A 212 15.31 6.58 10.21
N TYR A 213 14.54 6.54 11.29
CA TYR A 213 13.09 6.34 11.18
C TYR A 213 12.39 7.59 10.66
N THR A 214 12.91 8.79 10.98
CA THR A 214 12.42 10.03 10.38
C THR A 214 12.72 10.07 8.88
N GLU A 215 13.91 9.66 8.47
CA GLU A 215 14.29 9.57 7.06
C GLU A 215 13.40 8.56 6.30
N ALA A 216 13.19 7.37 6.86
CA ALA A 216 12.26 6.40 6.29
C ALA A 216 10.84 6.98 6.16
N ALA A 217 10.35 7.68 7.19
CA ALA A 217 9.04 8.35 7.15
C ALA A 217 8.96 9.41 6.04
N LEU A 218 10.02 10.17 5.82
CA LEU A 218 10.10 11.16 4.73
C LEU A 218 10.07 10.50 3.35
N ILE A 219 10.75 9.37 3.17
CA ILE A 219 10.71 8.61 1.91
C ILE A 219 9.30 8.07 1.65
N TYR A 220 8.62 7.49 2.66
CA TYR A 220 7.21 7.09 2.55
C TYR A 220 6.29 8.26 2.25
N LEU A 221 6.54 9.43 2.86
CA LEU A 221 5.78 10.65 2.59
C LEU A 221 5.91 11.09 1.13
N VAL A 222 7.12 11.06 0.57
CA VAL A 222 7.36 11.37 -0.86
C VAL A 222 6.61 10.38 -1.75
N PHE A 223 6.73 9.07 -1.51
CA PHE A 223 6.02 8.05 -2.28
C PHE A 223 4.50 8.26 -2.23
N SER A 224 3.95 8.43 -1.02
CA SER A 224 2.51 8.66 -0.83
C SER A 224 2.05 9.97 -1.47
N SER A 225 2.85 11.04 -1.41
CA SER A 225 2.51 12.34 -2.01
C SER A 225 2.48 12.28 -3.53
N VAL A 226 3.46 11.60 -4.16
CA VAL A 226 3.48 11.38 -5.61
C VAL A 226 2.25 10.59 -6.06
N LEU A 227 1.91 9.52 -5.33
CA LEU A 227 0.72 8.72 -5.63
C LEU A 227 -0.57 9.49 -5.41
N SER A 228 -0.67 10.29 -4.35
CA SER A 228 -1.84 11.16 -4.10
C SER A 228 -2.02 12.20 -5.20
N ALA A 229 -0.94 12.80 -5.68
CA ALA A 229 -1.01 13.71 -6.82
C ALA A 229 -1.45 13.03 -8.12
N ALA A 230 -1.02 11.78 -8.35
CA ALA A 230 -1.47 10.97 -9.47
C ALA A 230 -2.96 10.60 -9.33
N GLN A 231 -3.40 10.23 -8.11
CA GLN A 231 -4.81 9.94 -7.81
C GLN A 231 -5.71 11.13 -8.15
N VAL A 232 -5.40 12.33 -7.69
CA VAL A 232 -6.21 13.53 -7.98
C VAL A 232 -6.35 13.77 -9.49
N ARG A 233 -5.28 13.51 -10.26
CA ARG A 233 -5.34 13.60 -11.74
C ARG A 233 -6.26 12.53 -12.34
N LEU A 234 -6.18 11.31 -11.82
CA LEU A 234 -7.03 10.20 -12.24
C LEU A 234 -8.50 10.49 -11.94
N GLU A 235 -8.82 10.91 -10.73
CA GLU A 235 -10.18 11.24 -10.30
C GLU A 235 -10.81 12.36 -11.15
N ARG A 236 -10.04 13.39 -11.49
CA ARG A 236 -10.51 14.45 -12.38
C ARG A 236 -10.90 13.90 -13.76
N ARG A 237 -10.17 12.95 -14.31
CA ARG A 237 -10.52 12.31 -15.60
C ARG A 237 -11.79 11.45 -15.52
N PHE A 238 -12.00 10.76 -14.40
CA PHE A 238 -13.20 9.92 -14.20
C PHE A 238 -14.40 10.72 -13.69
N GLY A 239 -14.20 11.81 -12.94
CA GLY A 239 -15.25 12.63 -12.33
C GLY A 239 -15.90 13.66 -13.28
N GLN A 240 -15.24 14.10 -14.34
CA GLN A 240 -15.76 15.13 -15.25
C GLN A 240 -17.10 14.78 -15.94
N HIS A 241 -17.50 13.50 -15.95
CA HIS A 241 -18.75 13.05 -16.52
C HIS A 241 -19.93 13.02 -15.53
N ALA A 242 -19.68 13.16 -14.23
CA ALA A 242 -20.74 13.15 -13.21
C ALA A 242 -21.45 14.53 -13.09
N VAL A 243 -20.72 15.61 -13.31
CA VAL A 243 -21.21 16.99 -13.16
C VAL A 243 -22.18 17.39 -14.29
N PHE A 244 -22.12 16.76 -15.46
CA PHE A 244 -23.05 17.05 -16.57
C PHE A 244 -24.45 16.49 -16.35
N SER A 245 -24.64 15.50 -15.47
CA SER A 245 -25.95 14.89 -15.22
C SER A 245 -26.82 15.70 -14.23
N GLU A 246 -26.19 16.48 -13.34
CA GLU A 246 -26.90 17.25 -12.30
C GLU A 246 -27.38 18.65 -12.82
N LYS A 247 -26.76 19.16 -13.87
CA LYS A 247 -27.06 20.50 -14.42
C LYS A 247 -28.26 20.51 -15.38
N ASN A 248 -28.82 19.35 -15.70
CA ASN A 248 -29.96 19.17 -16.58
C ASN A 248 -31.21 18.59 -15.89
N ARG A 249 -31.34 18.77 -14.58
CA ARG A 249 -32.58 18.49 -13.83
C ARG A 249 -33.19 19.76 -13.26
#